data_b6a7d9d0759cf80a5e6df9697cf5c869
#
_entry.id   b6a7d9d0759cf80a5e6df9697cf5c869
#
_cell.length_a   1.000
_cell.length_b   1.000
_cell.length_c   1.000
_cell.angle_alpha   90.00
_cell.angle_beta   90.00
_cell.angle_gamma   90.00
#
_symmetry.space_group_name_H-M   'P 1'
#
loop_
_entity.id
_entity.type
_entity.pdbx_description
1 polymer ?
#
loop_
_entity_poly.entity_id
_entity_poly.type
_entity_poly.pdbx_seq_one_letter_code
_entity_poly.pdbx_strand_id
1 'polypeptide(L)'
;ENVLKYIGQNKALDLWQQSTDTKEQLATLPKIHLSEIDEKPEDLPLQIEKVQSVKTLIHPAQESGIVYLFFYFSLAGITIKHLPAVGLFTDLLMNLPTTKKTVRELQRAVRKDLGSLNIVTDVYSPDNRSDACIPVLAVSCSVLERNIDKVVPLILEVIKDTKFTKEEILPILKQGNEGARQSIIMNGHSFAMRRVSAHHSAEGVFREYIGGYENALFSKKLEDNYDEMIDEVINEFEMYQEVLFSKDRLIASVTGDHLDVVEKFIAGINRIEAQGNIVHYPLLQEPKEALQIPAGISYSAAGTNIKAFDFEYDPCLQVIAHLLTYDYLWTEVRVKGNAYGTGFSANPNGNIAAYSYRDPSPLHSIEIYRDIYKRIKQLAEDEHTDLAGYIIGTIAAAEPLLAPAAKVRLADIRYFRNTTYENLCAARKKVLSMKREDLARYVELFEKALQAPTSCIVANAETIEQCKEEGYTILDSIS
;
A
#
# COMPACT_ATOMS: atom_id res chain seq x y z
N GLU A 1 31.13 -15.49 42.20
CA GLU A 1 32.09 -14.86 41.23
C GLU A 1 31.38 -14.44 39.93
N ASN A 2 30.62 -15.32 39.33
CA ASN A 2 29.92 -15.01 38.05
C ASN A 2 28.89 -13.88 38.19
N VAL A 3 28.14 -13.80 39.28
CA VAL A 3 27.11 -12.75 39.48
C VAL A 3 27.74 -11.35 39.54
N LEU A 4 28.86 -11.20 40.26
CA LEU A 4 29.60 -9.92 40.35
C LEU A 4 30.18 -9.50 39.00
N LYS A 5 30.62 -10.49 38.18
CA LYS A 5 31.08 -10.26 36.81
C LYS A 5 29.94 -9.71 35.92
N TYR A 6 28.74 -10.35 35.98
CA TYR A 6 27.58 -9.87 35.19
C TYR A 6 27.08 -8.50 35.63
N ILE A 7 27.08 -8.22 36.95
CA ILE A 7 26.75 -6.89 37.46
C ILE A 7 27.73 -5.84 36.94
N GLY A 8 29.05 -6.17 36.92
CA GLY A 8 30.07 -5.28 36.35
C GLY A 8 29.90 -5.05 34.85
N GLN A 9 29.57 -6.09 34.09
CA GLN A 9 29.31 -6.01 32.65
C GLN A 9 28.06 -5.16 32.36
N ASN A 10 26.97 -5.35 33.11
CA ASN A 10 25.76 -4.55 32.92
C ASN A 10 26.00 -3.08 33.24
N LYS A 11 26.71 -2.77 34.34
CA LYS A 11 27.08 -1.37 34.63
C LYS A 11 27.95 -0.74 33.55
N ALA A 12 28.89 -1.50 32.99
CA ALA A 12 29.72 -1.02 31.88
C ALA A 12 28.90 -0.79 30.62
N LEU A 13 27.92 -1.68 30.33
CA LEU A 13 27.00 -1.53 29.22
C LEU A 13 26.11 -0.29 29.39
N ASP A 14 25.54 -0.10 30.58
CA ASP A 14 24.71 1.08 30.89
C ASP A 14 25.50 2.38 30.71
N LEU A 15 26.75 2.44 31.20
CA LEU A 15 27.61 3.59 31.01
C LEU A 15 27.94 3.84 29.54
N TRP A 16 28.21 2.77 28.77
CA TRP A 16 28.45 2.88 27.35
C TRP A 16 27.22 3.36 26.59
N GLN A 17 26.03 2.84 26.91
CA GLN A 17 24.76 3.27 26.31
C GLN A 17 24.40 4.73 26.61
N GLN A 18 24.85 5.25 27.75
CA GLN A 18 24.65 6.66 28.14
C GLN A 18 25.74 7.59 27.57
N SER A 19 26.85 7.03 27.06
CA SER A 19 27.89 7.82 26.44
C SER A 19 27.48 8.32 25.05
N THR A 20 27.85 9.55 24.73
CA THR A 20 27.71 10.08 23.37
C THR A 20 28.98 9.78 22.57
N ASP A 21 28.81 9.39 21.32
CA ASP A 21 29.94 9.17 20.42
C ASP A 21 30.75 10.46 20.25
N THR A 22 32.07 10.33 20.24
CA THR A 22 32.95 11.47 19.99
C THR A 22 32.93 11.88 18.52
N LYS A 23 33.37 13.11 18.23
CA LYS A 23 33.49 13.59 16.85
C LYS A 23 34.42 12.71 16.00
N GLU A 24 35.47 12.18 16.61
CA GLU A 24 36.43 11.28 15.99
C GLU A 24 35.76 9.92 15.65
N GLN A 25 34.96 9.37 16.55
CA GLN A 25 34.17 8.15 16.29
C GLN A 25 33.16 8.35 15.16
N LEU A 26 32.42 9.44 15.20
CA LEU A 26 31.45 9.78 14.15
C LEU A 26 32.13 10.04 12.79
N ALA A 27 33.34 10.57 12.78
CA ALA A 27 34.12 10.79 11.55
C ALA A 27 34.59 9.50 10.87
N THR A 28 34.56 8.35 11.57
CA THR A 28 34.89 7.04 10.95
C THR A 28 33.77 6.47 10.12
N LEU A 29 32.52 6.97 10.28
CA LEU A 29 31.38 6.54 9.48
C LEU A 29 31.50 7.14 8.07
N PRO A 30 31.32 6.33 7.01
CA PRO A 30 31.25 6.86 5.67
C PRO A 30 30.05 7.82 5.55
N LYS A 31 30.29 9.00 5.00
CA LYS A 31 29.27 10.02 4.77
C LYS A 31 29.10 10.24 3.27
N ILE A 32 27.88 10.21 2.83
CA ILE A 32 27.51 10.64 1.48
C ILE A 32 27.15 12.12 1.56
N HIS A 33 27.67 12.91 0.63
CA HIS A 33 27.33 14.32 0.51
C HIS A 33 26.23 14.52 -0.52
N LEU A 34 25.41 15.54 -0.36
CA LEU A 34 24.34 15.87 -1.33
C LEU A 34 24.86 16.06 -2.76
N SER A 35 26.11 16.54 -2.90
CA SER A 35 26.78 16.71 -4.20
C SER A 35 27.14 15.38 -4.91
N GLU A 36 27.07 14.27 -4.21
CA GLU A 36 27.34 12.92 -4.76
C GLU A 36 26.05 12.23 -5.21
N ILE A 37 24.89 12.83 -4.96
CA ILE A 37 23.60 12.30 -5.36
C ILE A 37 23.28 12.75 -6.80
N ASP A 38 22.89 11.81 -7.63
CA ASP A 38 22.47 12.11 -9.01
C ASP A 38 21.25 13.04 -9.01
N GLU A 39 21.36 14.13 -9.78
CA GLU A 39 20.29 15.12 -9.92
C GLU A 39 19.04 14.56 -10.60
N LYS A 40 19.17 13.48 -11.36
CA LYS A 40 18.09 12.84 -12.09
C LYS A 40 17.83 11.44 -11.55
N PRO A 41 16.56 11.07 -11.34
CA PRO A 41 16.19 9.70 -11.00
C PRO A 41 16.39 8.76 -12.20
N GLU A 42 16.37 7.43 -11.94
CA GLU A 42 16.40 6.43 -13.01
C GLU A 42 15.18 6.61 -13.92
N ASP A 43 15.44 6.71 -15.22
CA ASP A 43 14.39 6.66 -16.23
C ASP A 43 13.96 5.21 -16.48
N LEU A 44 12.65 5.00 -16.53
CA LEU A 44 12.04 3.71 -16.87
C LEU A 44 11.15 3.93 -18.11
N PRO A 45 11.75 4.00 -19.31
CA PRO A 45 11.02 4.32 -20.52
C PRO A 45 10.03 3.23 -20.90
N LEU A 46 8.88 3.64 -21.41
CA LEU A 46 7.89 2.75 -22.04
C LEU A 46 7.33 3.41 -23.29
N GLN A 47 6.92 2.59 -24.23
CA GLN A 47 6.19 3.01 -25.41
C GLN A 47 4.72 2.58 -25.27
N ILE A 48 3.82 3.33 -25.91
CA ILE A 48 2.39 3.05 -25.86
C ILE A 48 1.90 2.82 -27.28
N GLU A 49 1.36 1.63 -27.50
CA GLU A 49 0.76 1.25 -28.78
C GLU A 49 -0.67 0.72 -28.60
N LYS A 50 -1.41 0.60 -29.67
CA LYS A 50 -2.71 -0.06 -29.70
C LYS A 50 -2.59 -1.39 -30.44
N VAL A 51 -2.76 -2.50 -29.72
CA VAL A 51 -2.82 -3.83 -30.27
C VAL A 51 -4.29 -4.26 -30.34
N GLN A 52 -4.85 -4.46 -31.52
CA GLN A 52 -6.28 -4.79 -31.71
C GLN A 52 -7.22 -3.88 -30.89
N SER A 53 -6.98 -2.56 -30.88
CA SER A 53 -7.67 -1.53 -30.11
C SER A 53 -7.38 -1.48 -28.60
N VAL A 54 -6.68 -2.45 -28.03
CA VAL A 54 -6.27 -2.46 -26.62
C VAL A 54 -4.98 -1.65 -26.44
N LYS A 55 -4.97 -0.75 -25.50
CA LYS A 55 -3.78 0.01 -25.13
C LYS A 55 -2.73 -0.93 -24.52
N THR A 56 -1.52 -0.90 -25.06
CA THR A 56 -0.42 -1.77 -24.66
C THR A 56 0.80 -0.93 -24.30
N LEU A 57 1.32 -1.17 -23.11
CA LEU A 57 2.54 -0.56 -22.59
C LEU A 57 3.71 -1.48 -22.94
N ILE A 58 4.69 -0.97 -23.67
CA ILE A 58 5.82 -1.76 -24.16
C ILE A 58 7.09 -1.27 -23.49
N HIS A 59 7.73 -2.16 -22.76
CA HIS A 59 8.98 -1.90 -22.04
C HIS A 59 10.17 -2.48 -22.78
N PRO A 60 11.39 -1.95 -22.57
CA PRO A 60 12.60 -2.54 -23.12
C PRO A 60 12.72 -4.04 -22.81
N ALA A 61 13.28 -4.80 -23.75
CA ALA A 61 13.57 -6.22 -23.54
C ALA A 61 14.55 -6.41 -22.38
N GLN A 62 14.40 -7.52 -21.66
CA GLN A 62 15.28 -7.88 -20.56
C GLN A 62 16.37 -8.82 -21.06
N GLU A 63 17.63 -8.52 -20.70
CA GLU A 63 18.80 -9.33 -21.07
C GLU A 63 18.76 -10.76 -20.50
N SER A 64 17.97 -10.97 -19.44
CA SER A 64 17.82 -12.28 -18.78
C SER A 64 17.06 -13.32 -19.60
N GLY A 65 16.45 -12.96 -20.71
CA GLY A 65 15.56 -13.84 -21.48
C GLY A 65 14.24 -14.17 -20.75
N ILE A 66 13.87 -13.37 -19.75
CA ILE A 66 12.59 -13.44 -19.04
C ILE A 66 11.68 -12.36 -19.59
N VAL A 67 10.48 -12.74 -19.97
CA VAL A 67 9.41 -11.83 -20.41
C VAL A 67 8.47 -11.59 -19.25
N TYR A 68 8.15 -10.34 -18.99
CA TYR A 68 7.18 -9.91 -18.00
C TYR A 68 5.92 -9.40 -18.71
N LEU A 69 4.77 -9.88 -18.27
CA LEU A 69 3.47 -9.54 -18.82
C LEU A 69 2.54 -9.14 -17.69
N PHE A 70 1.80 -8.05 -17.91
CA PHE A 70 0.74 -7.59 -17.01
C PHE A 70 -0.51 -7.29 -17.84
N PHE A 71 -1.65 -7.76 -17.35
CA PHE A 71 -2.96 -7.49 -17.92
C PHE A 71 -3.81 -6.82 -16.84
N TYR A 72 -4.06 -5.53 -17.01
CA TYR A 72 -4.81 -4.70 -16.05
C TYR A 72 -6.24 -4.54 -16.54
N PHE A 73 -7.19 -5.09 -15.81
CA PHE A 73 -8.61 -4.98 -16.10
C PHE A 73 -9.25 -3.94 -15.19
N SER A 74 -9.84 -2.90 -15.77
CA SER A 74 -10.52 -1.86 -15.02
C SER A 74 -11.69 -2.42 -14.21
N LEU A 75 -11.76 -2.05 -12.93
CA LEU A 75 -12.89 -2.33 -12.05
C LEU A 75 -13.91 -1.17 -12.03
N ALA A 76 -13.78 -0.20 -12.94
CA ALA A 76 -14.77 0.87 -13.08
C ALA A 76 -16.16 0.29 -13.36
N GLY A 77 -17.18 0.89 -12.73
CA GLY A 77 -18.55 0.41 -12.78
C GLY A 77 -18.93 -0.62 -11.70
N ILE A 78 -17.94 -1.17 -10.98
CA ILE A 78 -18.20 -1.96 -9.78
C ILE A 78 -18.49 -0.99 -8.63
N THR A 79 -19.68 -1.12 -8.04
CA THR A 79 -20.05 -0.26 -6.91
C THR A 79 -19.34 -0.68 -5.63
N ILE A 80 -19.21 0.25 -4.69
CA ILE A 80 -18.56 0.02 -3.38
C ILE A 80 -19.09 -1.22 -2.66
N LYS A 81 -20.39 -1.47 -2.76
CA LYS A 81 -21.08 -2.61 -2.13
C LYS A 81 -20.56 -3.97 -2.61
N HIS A 82 -20.10 -4.05 -3.86
CA HIS A 82 -19.65 -5.29 -4.50
C HIS A 82 -18.12 -5.49 -4.43
N LEU A 83 -17.36 -4.48 -3.97
CA LEU A 83 -15.91 -4.58 -3.87
C LEU A 83 -15.43 -5.74 -2.96
N PRO A 84 -16.04 -6.01 -1.80
CA PRO A 84 -15.64 -7.15 -0.98
C PRO A 84 -15.79 -8.50 -1.69
N ALA A 85 -16.87 -8.67 -2.46
CA ALA A 85 -17.07 -9.87 -3.28
C ALA A 85 -16.02 -9.99 -4.40
N VAL A 86 -15.62 -8.88 -5.03
CA VAL A 86 -14.51 -8.86 -6.01
C VAL A 86 -13.18 -9.23 -5.34
N GLY A 87 -12.94 -8.78 -4.11
CA GLY A 87 -11.77 -9.18 -3.34
C GLY A 87 -11.70 -10.69 -3.15
N LEU A 88 -12.78 -11.28 -2.63
CA LEU A 88 -12.88 -12.73 -2.44
C LEU A 88 -12.78 -13.49 -3.79
N PHE A 89 -13.47 -13.02 -4.84
CA PHE A 89 -13.36 -13.59 -6.18
C PHE A 89 -11.91 -13.67 -6.65
N THR A 90 -11.15 -12.58 -6.46
CA THR A 90 -9.74 -12.51 -6.87
C THR A 90 -8.88 -13.50 -6.08
N ASP A 91 -9.12 -13.64 -4.77
CA ASP A 91 -8.40 -14.58 -3.89
C ASP A 91 -8.71 -16.05 -4.24
N LEU A 92 -9.90 -16.33 -4.78
CA LEU A 92 -10.30 -17.67 -5.20
C LEU A 92 -9.66 -18.11 -6.52
N LEU A 93 -9.38 -17.18 -7.44
CA LEU A 93 -8.65 -17.49 -8.66
C LEU A 93 -7.27 -18.05 -8.32
N MET A 94 -6.82 -19.11 -9.01
CA MET A 94 -5.62 -19.90 -8.68
C MET A 94 -5.72 -20.81 -7.45
N ASN A 95 -6.72 -20.67 -6.60
CA ASN A 95 -6.94 -21.48 -5.40
C ASN A 95 -8.12 -22.44 -5.53
N LEU A 96 -8.85 -22.37 -6.65
CA LEU A 96 -9.92 -23.30 -7.03
C LEU A 96 -9.53 -24.10 -8.26
N PRO A 97 -10.14 -25.30 -8.46
CA PRO A 97 -9.94 -26.07 -9.68
C PRO A 97 -10.55 -25.36 -10.90
N THR A 98 -10.04 -25.70 -12.06
CA THR A 98 -10.64 -25.34 -13.35
C THR A 98 -11.47 -26.51 -13.88
N THR A 99 -12.12 -26.33 -15.03
CA THR A 99 -12.78 -27.44 -15.74
C THR A 99 -11.79 -28.51 -16.23
N LYS A 100 -10.50 -28.20 -16.28
CA LYS A 100 -9.44 -29.04 -16.90
C LYS A 100 -8.41 -29.56 -15.91
N LYS A 101 -8.24 -28.86 -14.76
CA LYS A 101 -7.19 -29.16 -13.78
C LYS A 101 -7.68 -29.01 -12.35
N THR A 102 -7.20 -29.88 -11.49
CA THR A 102 -7.24 -29.68 -10.04
C THR A 102 -6.32 -28.51 -9.65
N VAL A 103 -6.51 -27.95 -8.46
CA VAL A 103 -5.63 -26.86 -7.92
C VAL A 103 -4.16 -27.29 -7.96
N ARG A 104 -3.87 -28.54 -7.56
CA ARG A 104 -2.49 -29.08 -7.55
C ARG A 104 -1.88 -29.16 -8.96
N GLU A 105 -2.65 -29.58 -9.95
CA GLU A 105 -2.21 -29.65 -11.33
C GLU A 105 -2.01 -28.25 -11.91
N LEU A 106 -2.90 -27.31 -11.60
CA LEU A 106 -2.78 -25.91 -12.00
C LEU A 106 -1.50 -25.29 -11.46
N GLN A 107 -1.28 -25.39 -10.15
CA GLN A 107 -0.07 -24.88 -9.50
C GLN A 107 1.21 -25.55 -10.03
N ARG A 108 1.14 -26.83 -10.38
CA ARG A 108 2.27 -27.54 -11.00
C ARG A 108 2.55 -27.03 -12.42
N ALA A 109 1.51 -26.76 -13.22
CA ALA A 109 1.65 -26.19 -14.55
C ALA A 109 2.30 -24.81 -14.48
N VAL A 110 1.87 -23.95 -13.58
CA VAL A 110 2.50 -22.64 -13.36
C VAL A 110 3.98 -22.79 -13.02
N ARG A 111 4.34 -23.63 -12.04
CA ARG A 111 5.74 -23.83 -11.66
C ARG A 111 6.61 -24.44 -12.74
N LYS A 112 6.03 -25.27 -13.61
CA LYS A 112 6.75 -25.94 -14.69
C LYS A 112 6.96 -25.04 -15.90
N ASP A 113 5.91 -24.34 -16.32
CA ASP A 113 5.86 -23.67 -17.61
C ASP A 113 6.11 -22.16 -17.49
N LEU A 114 5.82 -21.56 -16.32
CA LEU A 114 5.99 -20.14 -16.05
C LEU A 114 6.96 -19.92 -14.88
N GLY A 115 7.46 -18.70 -14.73
CA GLY A 115 8.20 -18.29 -13.52
C GLY A 115 7.27 -17.87 -12.40
N SER A 116 6.20 -17.15 -12.74
CA SER A 116 5.13 -16.74 -11.83
C SER A 116 3.83 -16.50 -12.59
N LEU A 117 2.73 -16.64 -11.87
CA LEU A 117 1.40 -16.15 -12.28
C LEU A 117 0.68 -15.68 -11.02
N ASN A 118 0.30 -14.41 -10.97
CA ASN A 118 -0.42 -13.82 -9.84
C ASN A 118 -1.63 -13.04 -10.36
N ILE A 119 -2.70 -13.09 -9.60
CA ILE A 119 -3.92 -12.32 -9.85
C ILE A 119 -4.22 -11.57 -8.57
N VAL A 120 -4.25 -10.23 -8.65
CA VAL A 120 -4.44 -9.35 -7.50
C VAL A 120 -5.28 -8.14 -7.91
N THR A 121 -5.94 -7.54 -6.93
CA THR A 121 -6.54 -6.22 -7.10
C THR A 121 -5.52 -5.14 -6.72
N ASP A 122 -5.54 -4.03 -7.43
CA ASP A 122 -4.74 -2.85 -7.10
C ASP A 122 -5.48 -1.57 -7.46
N VAL A 123 -4.97 -0.43 -7.02
CA VAL A 123 -5.57 0.87 -7.27
C VAL A 123 -4.50 1.94 -7.36
N TYR A 124 -4.69 2.86 -8.27
CA TYR A 124 -3.78 3.98 -8.50
C TYR A 124 -4.54 5.30 -8.43
N SER A 125 -4.00 6.28 -7.72
CA SER A 125 -4.49 7.65 -7.77
C SER A 125 -3.62 8.45 -8.70
N PRO A 126 -4.18 9.18 -9.68
CA PRO A 126 -3.41 10.20 -10.40
C PRO A 126 -2.78 11.17 -9.40
N ASP A 127 -1.54 11.60 -9.66
CA ASP A 127 -0.85 12.53 -8.78
C ASP A 127 -1.69 13.79 -8.53
N ASN A 128 -1.67 14.28 -7.30
CA ASN A 128 -2.47 15.40 -6.83
C ASN A 128 -3.99 15.20 -6.87
N ARG A 129 -4.50 13.95 -6.90
CA ARG A 129 -5.93 13.67 -6.84
C ARG A 129 -6.26 12.69 -5.72
N SER A 130 -7.13 13.12 -4.81
CA SER A 130 -7.70 12.26 -3.75
C SER A 130 -9.14 11.84 -4.03
N ASP A 131 -9.84 12.61 -4.87
CA ASP A 131 -11.26 12.44 -5.20
C ASP A 131 -11.53 11.27 -6.15
N ALA A 132 -10.50 10.78 -6.84
CA ALA A 132 -10.61 9.77 -7.88
C ALA A 132 -9.49 8.75 -7.82
N CYS A 133 -9.78 7.54 -8.28
CA CYS A 133 -8.80 6.47 -8.40
C CYS A 133 -9.06 5.61 -9.66
N ILE A 134 -8.07 4.79 -9.99
CA ILE A 134 -8.11 3.81 -11.08
C ILE A 134 -7.99 2.42 -10.45
N PRO A 135 -9.10 1.76 -10.11
CA PRO A 135 -9.07 0.42 -9.55
C PRO A 135 -8.93 -0.62 -10.66
N VAL A 136 -8.09 -1.62 -10.43
CA VAL A 136 -7.81 -2.67 -11.41
C VAL A 136 -7.77 -4.06 -10.76
N LEU A 137 -8.10 -5.06 -11.55
CA LEU A 137 -7.70 -6.44 -11.33
C LEU A 137 -6.51 -6.70 -12.26
N ALA A 138 -5.36 -7.05 -11.69
CA ALA A 138 -4.13 -7.25 -12.41
C ALA A 138 -3.75 -8.72 -12.46
N VAL A 139 -3.54 -9.24 -13.66
CA VAL A 139 -2.94 -10.55 -13.92
C VAL A 139 -1.49 -10.32 -14.30
N SER A 140 -0.54 -10.84 -13.55
CA SER A 140 0.89 -10.69 -13.81
C SER A 140 1.56 -12.04 -14.02
N CYS A 141 2.45 -12.11 -15.00
CA CYS A 141 3.16 -13.33 -15.35
C CYS A 141 4.63 -13.02 -15.65
N SER A 142 5.53 -13.88 -15.20
CA SER A 142 6.90 -13.95 -15.69
C SER A 142 7.14 -15.29 -16.36
N VAL A 143 7.84 -15.30 -17.48
CA VAL A 143 8.07 -16.51 -18.26
C VAL A 143 9.42 -16.45 -18.99
N LEU A 144 10.10 -17.59 -19.10
CA LEU A 144 11.22 -17.70 -20.02
C LEU A 144 10.72 -17.59 -21.46
N GLU A 145 11.41 -16.83 -22.30
CA GLU A 145 11.02 -16.58 -23.68
C GLU A 145 10.69 -17.88 -24.45
N ARG A 146 11.47 -18.95 -24.23
CA ARG A 146 11.22 -20.28 -24.84
C ARG A 146 9.90 -20.94 -24.46
N ASN A 147 9.24 -20.49 -23.38
CA ASN A 147 7.96 -21.01 -22.88
C ASN A 147 6.80 -20.04 -23.08
N ILE A 148 7.02 -18.96 -23.82
CA ILE A 148 6.06 -17.85 -23.94
C ILE A 148 4.71 -18.31 -24.54
N ASP A 149 4.70 -19.35 -25.34
CA ASP A 149 3.51 -19.97 -25.92
C ASP A 149 2.58 -20.62 -24.87
N LYS A 150 3.09 -20.89 -23.66
CA LYS A 150 2.33 -21.48 -22.54
C LYS A 150 1.52 -20.45 -21.75
N VAL A 151 1.85 -19.16 -21.86
CA VAL A 151 1.25 -18.08 -21.06
C VAL A 151 -0.25 -17.95 -21.32
N VAL A 152 -0.63 -17.71 -22.57
CA VAL A 152 -2.02 -17.39 -22.94
C VAL A 152 -2.98 -18.53 -22.60
N PRO A 153 -2.73 -19.80 -22.98
CA PRO A 153 -3.63 -20.89 -22.65
C PRO A 153 -3.86 -21.04 -21.14
N LEU A 154 -2.80 -20.86 -20.33
CA LEU A 154 -2.88 -21.03 -18.88
C LEU A 154 -3.63 -19.88 -18.20
N ILE A 155 -3.36 -18.64 -18.60
CA ILE A 155 -4.10 -17.49 -18.06
C ILE A 155 -5.59 -17.57 -18.44
N LEU A 156 -5.89 -17.87 -19.71
CA LEU A 156 -7.27 -18.01 -20.18
C LEU A 156 -8.02 -19.12 -19.42
N GLU A 157 -7.35 -20.24 -19.14
CA GLU A 157 -7.94 -21.31 -18.34
C GLU A 157 -8.31 -20.83 -16.94
N VAL A 158 -7.41 -20.12 -16.26
CA VAL A 158 -7.68 -19.60 -14.92
C VAL A 158 -8.84 -18.61 -14.91
N ILE A 159 -8.82 -17.62 -15.79
CA ILE A 159 -9.81 -16.55 -15.77
C ILE A 159 -11.19 -16.94 -16.32
N LYS A 160 -11.27 -17.99 -17.13
CA LYS A 160 -12.52 -18.41 -17.79
C LYS A 160 -13.09 -19.73 -17.29
N ASP A 161 -12.22 -20.66 -16.87
CA ASP A 161 -12.60 -22.04 -16.61
C ASP A 161 -12.53 -22.41 -15.11
N THR A 162 -12.21 -21.45 -14.20
CA THR A 162 -12.27 -21.68 -12.75
C THR A 162 -13.69 -22.00 -12.34
N LYS A 163 -13.85 -23.06 -11.52
CA LYS A 163 -15.15 -23.52 -10.98
C LYS A 163 -15.38 -23.02 -9.57
N PHE A 164 -16.53 -22.43 -9.35
CA PHE A 164 -16.96 -21.97 -8.03
C PHE A 164 -17.96 -22.97 -7.44
N THR A 165 -17.55 -23.72 -6.42
CA THR A 165 -18.41 -24.68 -5.72
C THR A 165 -18.42 -24.37 -4.22
N LYS A 166 -19.56 -24.63 -3.58
CA LYS A 166 -19.74 -24.36 -2.15
C LYS A 166 -18.69 -25.08 -1.30
N GLU A 167 -18.43 -26.34 -1.62
CA GLU A 167 -17.57 -27.23 -0.87
C GLU A 167 -16.10 -26.76 -0.90
N GLU A 168 -15.66 -26.19 -2.01
CA GLU A 168 -14.27 -25.75 -2.19
C GLU A 168 -14.03 -24.31 -1.74
N ILE A 169 -15.05 -23.45 -1.79
CA ILE A 169 -14.94 -22.05 -1.33
C ILE A 169 -14.88 -21.99 0.20
N LEU A 170 -15.68 -22.74 0.92
CA LEU A 170 -15.79 -22.63 2.38
C LEU A 170 -14.45 -22.77 3.13
N PRO A 171 -13.60 -23.76 2.83
CA PRO A 171 -12.29 -23.88 3.50
C PRO A 171 -11.38 -22.67 3.24
N ILE A 172 -11.40 -22.12 2.02
CA ILE A 172 -10.58 -20.97 1.64
C ILE A 172 -11.10 -19.72 2.36
N LEU A 173 -12.41 -19.51 2.39
CA LEU A 173 -13.05 -18.41 3.13
C LEU A 173 -12.67 -18.45 4.61
N LYS A 174 -12.79 -19.60 5.28
CA LYS A 174 -12.43 -19.78 6.69
C LYS A 174 -10.97 -19.48 6.95
N GLN A 175 -10.08 -19.98 6.10
CA GLN A 175 -8.65 -19.71 6.19
C GLN A 175 -8.34 -18.21 5.99
N GLY A 176 -9.00 -17.57 5.02
CA GLY A 176 -8.87 -16.14 4.75
C GLY A 176 -9.33 -15.29 5.93
N ASN A 177 -10.47 -15.63 6.54
CA ASN A 177 -11.01 -14.93 7.71
C ASN A 177 -10.07 -15.05 8.92
N GLU A 178 -9.53 -16.24 9.18
CA GLU A 178 -8.55 -16.43 10.24
C GLU A 178 -7.27 -15.63 9.96
N GLY A 179 -6.78 -15.66 8.72
CA GLY A 179 -5.64 -14.85 8.28
C GLY A 179 -5.88 -13.35 8.48
N ALA A 180 -7.06 -12.85 8.16
CA ALA A 180 -7.44 -11.44 8.36
C ALA A 180 -7.45 -11.07 9.85
N ARG A 181 -8.06 -11.91 10.72
CA ARG A 181 -8.05 -11.72 12.18
C ARG A 181 -6.63 -11.63 12.74
N GLN A 182 -5.77 -12.59 12.37
CA GLN A 182 -4.37 -12.59 12.80
C GLN A 182 -3.60 -11.39 12.28
N SER A 183 -3.84 -10.98 11.04
CA SER A 183 -3.21 -9.81 10.44
C SER A 183 -3.57 -8.52 11.18
N ILE A 184 -4.82 -8.35 11.60
CA ILE A 184 -5.25 -7.17 12.37
C ILE A 184 -4.61 -7.17 13.76
N ILE A 185 -4.51 -8.31 14.42
CA ILE A 185 -3.84 -8.41 15.73
C ILE A 185 -2.36 -8.09 15.60
N MET A 186 -1.68 -8.57 14.55
CA MET A 186 -0.24 -8.40 14.38
C MET A 186 0.16 -7.05 13.77
N ASN A 187 -0.69 -6.49 12.92
CA ASN A 187 -0.43 -5.31 12.10
C ASN A 187 -1.55 -4.25 12.21
N GLY A 188 -2.10 -4.05 13.40
CA GLY A 188 -3.22 -3.15 13.64
C GLY A 188 -2.96 -1.70 13.19
N HIS A 189 -1.69 -1.26 13.16
CA HIS A 189 -1.32 0.05 12.60
C HIS A 189 -1.65 0.17 11.11
N SER A 190 -1.42 -0.90 10.32
CA SER A 190 -1.76 -0.91 8.90
C SER A 190 -3.27 -0.86 8.67
N PHE A 191 -4.03 -1.56 9.52
CA PHE A 191 -5.48 -1.48 9.56
C PHE A 191 -5.94 -0.05 9.87
N ALA A 192 -5.43 0.55 10.95
CA ALA A 192 -5.78 1.90 11.35
C ALA A 192 -5.44 2.95 10.28
N MET A 193 -4.26 2.84 9.65
CA MET A 193 -3.84 3.71 8.55
C MET A 193 -4.77 3.60 7.33
N ARG A 194 -5.23 2.39 7.01
CA ARG A 194 -6.18 2.16 5.91
C ARG A 194 -7.53 2.79 6.20
N ARG A 195 -8.07 2.63 7.42
CA ARG A 195 -9.31 3.30 7.86
C ARG A 195 -9.19 4.81 7.72
N VAL A 196 -8.12 5.42 8.27
CA VAL A 196 -7.86 6.86 8.14
C VAL A 196 -7.82 7.29 6.67
N SER A 197 -7.13 6.55 5.80
CA SER A 197 -7.04 6.87 4.37
C SER A 197 -8.40 6.86 3.66
N ALA A 198 -9.31 5.96 4.06
CA ALA A 198 -10.64 5.82 3.49
C ALA A 198 -11.57 7.01 3.79
N HIS A 199 -11.24 7.83 4.77
CA HIS A 199 -11.94 9.08 5.05
C HIS A 199 -11.48 10.24 4.14
N HIS A 200 -10.39 10.06 3.40
CA HIS A 200 -9.72 11.18 2.72
C HIS A 200 -9.41 10.93 1.24
N SER A 201 -9.57 9.71 0.74
CA SER A 201 -9.29 9.42 -0.67
C SER A 201 -10.12 8.26 -1.22
N ALA A 202 -10.47 8.35 -2.50
CA ALA A 202 -11.14 7.28 -3.25
C ALA A 202 -10.27 6.00 -3.29
N GLU A 203 -8.96 6.14 -3.39
CA GLU A 203 -8.01 5.03 -3.28
C GLU A 203 -8.10 4.34 -1.91
N GLY A 204 -8.16 5.13 -0.84
CA GLY A 204 -8.32 4.62 0.53
C GLY A 204 -9.62 3.82 0.69
N VAL A 205 -10.73 4.32 0.14
CA VAL A 205 -12.01 3.62 0.14
C VAL A 205 -11.90 2.29 -0.61
N PHE A 206 -11.34 2.28 -1.81
CA PHE A 206 -11.15 1.03 -2.54
C PHE A 206 -10.36 0.01 -1.71
N ARG A 207 -9.20 0.41 -1.17
CA ARG A 207 -8.35 -0.48 -0.35
C ARG A 207 -9.05 -1.01 0.88
N GLU A 208 -9.92 -0.19 1.48
CA GLU A 208 -10.72 -0.55 2.64
C GLU A 208 -11.78 -1.60 2.31
N TYR A 209 -12.51 -1.42 1.22
CA TYR A 209 -13.56 -2.34 0.82
C TYR A 209 -13.06 -3.63 0.15
N ILE A 210 -11.91 -3.58 -0.51
CA ILE A 210 -11.35 -4.76 -1.19
C ILE A 210 -10.60 -5.70 -0.24
N GLY A 211 -10.04 -5.21 0.85
CA GLY A 211 -9.21 -6.01 1.74
C GLY A 211 -8.98 -5.39 3.13
N GLY A 212 -9.84 -4.47 3.58
CA GLY A 212 -9.83 -3.87 4.91
C GLY A 212 -10.95 -4.40 5.80
N TYR A 213 -11.43 -3.54 6.69
CA TYR A 213 -12.48 -3.86 7.65
C TYR A 213 -13.81 -4.21 6.97
N GLU A 214 -14.21 -3.46 5.95
CA GLU A 214 -15.45 -3.72 5.22
C GLU A 214 -15.42 -5.08 4.51
N ASN A 215 -14.26 -5.46 3.96
CA ASN A 215 -14.06 -6.81 3.42
C ASN A 215 -14.13 -7.88 4.51
N ALA A 216 -13.50 -7.64 5.67
CA ALA A 216 -13.51 -8.59 6.78
C ALA A 216 -14.93 -8.80 7.35
N LEU A 217 -15.73 -7.74 7.45
CA LEU A 217 -17.15 -7.84 7.84
C LEU A 217 -17.97 -8.64 6.83
N PHE A 218 -17.79 -8.37 5.53
CA PHE A 218 -18.48 -9.13 4.48
C PHE A 218 -18.12 -10.62 4.55
N SER A 219 -16.82 -10.93 4.64
CA SER A 219 -16.33 -12.30 4.66
C SER A 219 -16.77 -13.06 5.91
N LYS A 220 -16.78 -12.38 7.07
CA LYS A 220 -17.33 -12.94 8.31
C LYS A 220 -18.84 -13.23 8.18
N LYS A 221 -19.61 -12.27 7.69
CA LYS A 221 -21.04 -12.42 7.47
C LYS A 221 -21.34 -13.58 6.52
N LEU A 222 -20.55 -13.72 5.46
CA LEU A 222 -20.66 -14.84 4.52
C LEU A 222 -20.34 -16.18 5.20
N GLU A 223 -19.32 -16.25 6.04
CA GLU A 223 -18.99 -17.46 6.80
C GLU A 223 -20.10 -17.84 7.77
N ASP A 224 -20.61 -16.87 8.55
CA ASP A 224 -21.64 -17.08 9.56
C ASP A 224 -23.00 -17.52 8.98
N ASN A 225 -23.32 -17.10 7.74
CA ASN A 225 -24.57 -17.36 7.03
C ASN A 225 -24.32 -18.08 5.69
N TYR A 226 -23.36 -18.99 5.67
CA TYR A 226 -22.82 -19.54 4.43
C TYR A 226 -23.87 -20.16 3.52
N ASP A 227 -24.68 -21.07 4.05
CA ASP A 227 -25.68 -21.82 3.27
C ASP A 227 -26.77 -20.91 2.66
N GLU A 228 -27.04 -19.77 3.30
CA GLU A 228 -28.06 -18.82 2.85
C GLU A 228 -27.53 -17.85 1.78
N MET A 229 -26.25 -17.50 1.85
CA MET A 229 -25.66 -16.45 1.03
C MET A 229 -24.83 -16.96 -0.16
N ILE A 230 -24.26 -18.16 -0.07
CA ILE A 230 -23.22 -18.60 -0.99
C ILE A 230 -23.70 -18.73 -2.45
N ASP A 231 -24.97 -19.11 -2.66
CA ASP A 231 -25.50 -19.25 -4.03
C ASP A 231 -25.56 -17.90 -4.76
N GLU A 232 -25.97 -16.84 -4.07
CA GLU A 232 -25.97 -15.49 -4.64
C GLU A 232 -24.54 -15.01 -4.93
N VAL A 233 -23.61 -15.28 -4.02
CA VAL A 233 -22.20 -14.91 -4.17
C VAL A 233 -21.54 -15.68 -5.34
N ILE A 234 -21.85 -16.97 -5.52
CA ILE A 234 -21.36 -17.74 -6.67
C ILE A 234 -21.89 -17.16 -7.99
N ASN A 235 -23.18 -16.80 -8.06
CA ASN A 235 -23.74 -16.14 -9.23
C ASN A 235 -23.01 -14.82 -9.55
N GLU A 236 -22.62 -14.05 -8.52
CA GLU A 236 -21.79 -12.86 -8.73
C GLU A 236 -20.41 -13.22 -9.26
N PHE A 237 -19.76 -14.27 -8.78
CA PHE A 237 -18.46 -14.71 -9.27
C PHE A 237 -18.49 -15.16 -10.74
N GLU A 238 -19.52 -15.88 -11.14
CA GLU A 238 -19.73 -16.28 -12.53
C GLU A 238 -19.94 -15.04 -13.42
N MET A 239 -20.68 -14.04 -12.95
CA MET A 239 -20.83 -12.77 -13.66
C MET A 239 -19.49 -12.02 -13.74
N TYR A 240 -18.70 -11.97 -12.66
CA TYR A 240 -17.37 -11.32 -12.69
C TYR A 240 -16.44 -12.01 -13.66
N GLN A 241 -16.46 -13.35 -13.71
CA GLN A 241 -15.66 -14.13 -14.64
C GLN A 241 -15.99 -13.80 -16.10
N GLU A 242 -17.24 -13.53 -16.42
CA GLU A 242 -17.68 -13.14 -17.76
C GLU A 242 -17.34 -11.67 -18.07
N VAL A 243 -17.63 -10.75 -17.14
CA VAL A 243 -17.66 -9.30 -17.41
C VAL A 243 -16.32 -8.63 -17.19
N LEU A 244 -15.55 -9.02 -16.16
CA LEU A 244 -14.33 -8.30 -15.79
C LEU A 244 -13.20 -8.55 -16.79
N PHE A 245 -13.07 -9.76 -17.32
CA PHE A 245 -12.02 -10.11 -18.27
C PHE A 245 -12.41 -9.81 -19.72
N SER A 246 -12.67 -8.53 -20.01
CA SER A 246 -13.10 -8.07 -21.33
C SER A 246 -12.11 -7.09 -21.96
N LYS A 247 -12.13 -7.00 -23.31
CA LYS A 247 -11.21 -6.14 -24.08
C LYS A 247 -11.33 -4.66 -23.71
N ASP A 248 -12.55 -4.16 -23.47
CA ASP A 248 -12.80 -2.75 -23.21
C ASP A 248 -12.33 -2.31 -21.81
N ARG A 249 -12.02 -3.28 -20.93
CA ARG A 249 -11.43 -3.05 -19.60
C ARG A 249 -9.91 -3.19 -19.57
N LEU A 250 -9.31 -3.74 -20.63
CA LEU A 250 -7.92 -4.18 -20.63
C LEU A 250 -6.95 -3.07 -21.00
N ILE A 251 -5.90 -2.94 -20.21
CA ILE A 251 -4.61 -2.35 -20.58
C ILE A 251 -3.57 -3.46 -20.42
N ALA A 252 -2.82 -3.74 -21.47
CA ALA A 252 -1.76 -4.74 -21.47
C ALA A 252 -0.39 -4.07 -21.24
N SER A 253 0.55 -4.82 -20.70
CA SER A 253 1.95 -4.41 -20.51
C SER A 253 2.86 -5.58 -20.78
N VAL A 254 3.92 -5.38 -21.55
CA VAL A 254 4.84 -6.42 -21.99
C VAL A 254 6.27 -5.89 -22.14
N THR A 255 7.25 -6.73 -21.81
CA THR A 255 8.67 -6.45 -22.09
C THR A 255 9.09 -7.03 -23.44
N GLY A 256 9.91 -6.27 -24.20
CA GLY A 256 10.44 -6.70 -25.50
C GLY A 256 9.41 -6.70 -26.62
N ASP A 257 9.74 -7.35 -27.70
CA ASP A 257 8.94 -7.40 -28.93
C ASP A 257 8.04 -8.67 -28.95
N HIS A 258 7.16 -8.79 -27.94
CA HIS A 258 6.26 -9.94 -27.78
C HIS A 258 4.78 -9.55 -27.92
N LEU A 259 4.47 -8.67 -28.86
CA LEU A 259 3.10 -8.21 -29.11
C LEU A 259 2.18 -9.33 -29.62
N ASP A 260 2.71 -10.36 -30.24
CA ASP A 260 1.96 -11.53 -30.69
C ASP A 260 1.30 -12.29 -29.52
N VAL A 261 1.92 -12.30 -28.35
CA VAL A 261 1.32 -12.88 -27.13
C VAL A 261 0.16 -12.04 -26.64
N VAL A 262 0.29 -10.72 -26.68
CA VAL A 262 -0.79 -9.80 -26.34
C VAL A 262 -1.95 -9.96 -27.33
N GLU A 263 -1.68 -10.07 -28.63
CA GLU A 263 -2.71 -10.33 -29.66
C GLU A 263 -3.47 -11.64 -29.42
N LYS A 264 -2.74 -12.73 -29.14
CA LYS A 264 -3.33 -14.03 -28.82
C LYS A 264 -4.20 -13.98 -27.57
N PHE A 265 -3.75 -13.24 -26.54
CA PHE A 265 -4.54 -13.07 -25.32
C PHE A 265 -5.83 -12.28 -25.58
N ILE A 266 -5.74 -11.17 -26.31
CA ILE A 266 -6.90 -10.35 -26.70
C ILE A 266 -7.89 -11.15 -27.52
N ALA A 267 -7.41 -12.01 -28.44
CA ALA A 267 -8.27 -12.88 -29.24
C ALA A 267 -9.04 -13.90 -28.38
N GLY A 268 -8.50 -14.28 -27.21
CA GLY A 268 -9.12 -15.24 -26.28
C GLY A 268 -10.17 -14.66 -25.35
N ILE A 269 -10.36 -13.35 -25.27
CA ILE A 269 -11.33 -12.69 -24.39
C ILE A 269 -12.44 -11.97 -25.19
N ASN A 270 -13.61 -11.83 -24.56
CA ASN A 270 -14.77 -11.18 -25.18
C ASN A 270 -14.64 -9.66 -25.16
N ARG A 271 -15.42 -9.00 -26.00
CA ARG A 271 -15.64 -7.56 -25.93
C ARG A 271 -16.94 -7.29 -25.20
N ILE A 272 -16.85 -6.58 -24.08
CA ILE A 272 -18.00 -6.12 -23.31
C ILE A 272 -17.75 -4.65 -23.03
N GLU A 273 -18.71 -3.80 -23.43
CA GLU A 273 -18.60 -2.36 -23.25
C GLU A 273 -18.38 -1.99 -21.79
N ALA A 274 -17.38 -1.15 -21.54
CA ALA A 274 -17.01 -0.67 -20.20
C ALA A 274 -16.82 0.84 -20.19
N GLN A 275 -17.19 1.47 -19.05
CA GLN A 275 -17.12 2.91 -18.88
C GLN A 275 -15.80 3.31 -18.22
N GLY A 276 -14.86 3.86 -18.99
CA GLY A 276 -13.68 4.52 -18.48
C GLY A 276 -12.86 3.71 -17.48
N ASN A 277 -11.93 4.37 -16.81
CA ASN A 277 -11.05 3.75 -15.81
C ASN A 277 -11.07 4.48 -14.46
N ILE A 278 -11.57 5.72 -14.42
CA ILE A 278 -11.55 6.58 -13.25
C ILE A 278 -12.85 6.42 -12.48
N VAL A 279 -12.71 6.23 -11.16
CA VAL A 279 -13.84 6.04 -10.25
C VAL A 279 -13.75 7.02 -9.09
N HIS A 280 -14.93 7.49 -8.65
CA HIS A 280 -15.12 8.28 -7.45
C HIS A 280 -15.91 7.44 -6.45
N TYR A 281 -15.32 7.13 -5.31
CA TYR A 281 -16.01 6.44 -4.23
C TYR A 281 -16.44 7.42 -3.13
N PRO A 282 -17.59 7.20 -2.48
CA PRO A 282 -18.00 7.99 -1.31
C PRO A 282 -17.02 7.73 -0.15
N LEU A 283 -16.52 8.79 0.46
CA LEU A 283 -15.61 8.70 1.59
C LEU A 283 -16.34 8.24 2.86
N LEU A 284 -15.63 7.58 3.77
CA LEU A 284 -16.13 7.31 5.12
C LEU A 284 -16.33 8.61 5.88
N GLN A 285 -17.30 8.63 6.83
CA GLN A 285 -17.74 9.87 7.46
C GLN A 285 -17.39 9.94 8.95
N GLU A 286 -17.20 8.79 9.62
CA GLU A 286 -16.97 8.76 11.06
C GLU A 286 -15.51 9.13 11.42
N PRO A 287 -15.24 10.29 12.04
CA PRO A 287 -13.87 10.79 12.17
C PRO A 287 -13.02 10.10 13.23
N LYS A 288 -13.65 9.40 14.18
CA LYS A 288 -12.98 8.71 15.28
C LYS A 288 -13.52 7.30 15.43
N GLU A 289 -12.70 6.32 15.10
CA GLU A 289 -13.08 4.91 15.15
C GLU A 289 -12.13 4.10 16.02
N ALA A 290 -12.64 3.08 16.71
CA ALA A 290 -11.82 2.15 17.46
C ALA A 290 -12.31 0.71 17.27
N LEU A 291 -11.35 -0.22 17.13
CA LEU A 291 -11.60 -1.67 17.00
C LEU A 291 -10.98 -2.41 18.18
N GLN A 292 -11.79 -3.22 18.85
CA GLN A 292 -11.30 -4.10 19.91
C GLN A 292 -10.64 -5.35 19.33
N ILE A 293 -9.45 -5.69 19.87
CA ILE A 293 -8.75 -6.96 19.60
C ILE A 293 -8.48 -7.73 20.87
N PRO A 294 -8.43 -9.08 20.81
CA PRO A 294 -8.14 -9.93 21.97
C PRO A 294 -6.63 -10.04 22.22
N ALA A 295 -5.93 -8.93 22.38
CA ALA A 295 -4.50 -8.89 22.62
C ALA A 295 -4.14 -7.73 23.56
N GLY A 296 -3.06 -7.88 24.34
CA GLY A 296 -2.57 -6.84 25.25
C GLY A 296 -1.74 -5.72 24.58
N ILE A 297 -1.92 -5.52 23.29
CA ILE A 297 -1.20 -4.54 22.47
C ILE A 297 -2.18 -3.60 21.79
N SER A 298 -1.71 -2.38 21.50
CA SER A 298 -2.53 -1.37 20.83
C SER A 298 -1.78 -0.72 19.66
N TYR A 299 -2.53 -0.07 18.81
CA TYR A 299 -2.06 0.64 17.64
C TYR A 299 -2.89 1.90 17.44
N SER A 300 -2.29 2.95 16.91
CA SER A 300 -3.03 4.15 16.53
C SER A 300 -2.63 4.63 15.13
N ALA A 301 -3.54 5.32 14.47
CA ALA A 301 -3.25 6.15 13.33
C ALA A 301 -4.11 7.40 13.38
N ALA A 302 -3.54 8.51 12.92
CA ALA A 302 -4.30 9.75 12.73
C ALA A 302 -3.76 10.52 11.52
N GLY A 303 -4.67 11.12 10.76
CA GLY A 303 -4.29 11.82 9.56
C GLY A 303 -5.44 12.59 8.92
N THR A 304 -5.12 13.20 7.79
CA THR A 304 -6.06 14.00 7.01
C THR A 304 -5.58 14.13 5.56
N ASN A 305 -6.34 14.84 4.74
CA ASN A 305 -5.86 15.29 3.43
C ASN A 305 -5.55 16.79 3.46
N ILE A 306 -4.35 17.17 3.06
CA ILE A 306 -3.86 18.55 3.10
C ILE A 306 -4.67 19.51 2.22
N LYS A 307 -5.33 19.02 1.18
CA LYS A 307 -6.17 19.82 0.30
C LYS A 307 -7.38 20.43 1.00
N ALA A 308 -7.86 19.79 2.06
CA ALA A 308 -8.93 20.33 2.89
C ALA A 308 -8.53 21.64 3.61
N PHE A 309 -7.25 21.95 3.62
CA PHE A 309 -6.66 23.15 4.25
C PHE A 309 -6.00 24.08 3.23
N ASP A 310 -6.34 23.96 1.95
CA ASP A 310 -5.81 24.76 0.83
C ASP A 310 -4.29 24.57 0.59
N PHE A 311 -3.76 23.39 0.92
CA PHE A 311 -2.38 23.03 0.60
C PHE A 311 -2.33 22.00 -0.53
N GLU A 312 -1.41 22.20 -1.46
CA GLU A 312 -1.08 21.21 -2.50
C GLU A 312 0.12 20.34 -2.07
N TYR A 313 0.14 19.11 -2.57
CA TYR A 313 1.27 18.24 -2.33
C TYR A 313 2.56 18.81 -2.89
N ASP A 314 3.59 18.71 -2.09
CA ASP A 314 4.95 19.14 -2.39
C ASP A 314 5.92 17.97 -2.14
N PRO A 315 6.81 17.63 -3.07
CA PRO A 315 7.78 16.54 -2.88
C PRO A 315 8.63 16.66 -1.60
N CYS A 316 8.89 17.89 -1.13
CA CYS A 316 9.59 18.12 0.14
C CYS A 316 8.84 17.58 1.38
N LEU A 317 7.53 17.33 1.28
CA LEU A 317 6.79 16.62 2.33
C LEU A 317 7.32 15.22 2.61
N GLN A 318 7.99 14.57 1.65
CA GLN A 318 8.66 13.30 1.86
C GLN A 318 9.88 13.45 2.78
N VAL A 319 10.63 14.54 2.64
CA VAL A 319 11.77 14.86 3.55
C VAL A 319 11.24 15.13 4.96
N ILE A 320 10.15 15.87 5.07
CA ILE A 320 9.51 16.14 6.35
C ILE A 320 8.95 14.86 6.98
N ALA A 321 8.32 13.99 6.19
CA ALA A 321 7.83 12.70 6.67
C ALA A 321 8.98 11.83 7.23
N HIS A 322 10.11 11.80 6.54
CA HIS A 322 11.32 11.11 6.98
C HIS A 322 11.87 11.73 8.27
N LEU A 323 12.00 13.06 8.30
CA LEU A 323 12.43 13.80 9.49
C LEU A 323 11.50 13.54 10.68
N LEU A 324 10.18 13.69 10.51
CA LEU A 324 9.22 13.46 11.59
C LEU A 324 9.28 12.04 12.13
N THR A 325 9.46 11.05 11.24
CA THR A 325 9.58 9.65 11.65
C THR A 325 10.79 9.42 12.55
N TYR A 326 11.98 9.87 12.14
CA TYR A 326 13.24 9.52 12.80
C TYR A 326 13.74 10.52 13.85
N ASP A 327 13.25 11.75 13.83
CA ASP A 327 13.55 12.75 14.86
C ASP A 327 12.46 12.80 15.93
N TYR A 328 11.27 13.29 15.57
CA TYR A 328 10.23 13.63 16.53
C TYR A 328 9.45 12.41 17.04
N LEU A 329 8.84 11.65 16.14
CA LEU A 329 7.99 10.51 16.53
C LEU A 329 8.81 9.39 17.16
N TRP A 330 10.00 9.14 16.64
CA TRP A 330 10.91 8.17 17.26
C TRP A 330 11.20 8.52 18.73
N THR A 331 11.45 9.79 19.02
CA THR A 331 11.74 10.26 20.37
C THR A 331 10.50 10.24 21.26
N GLU A 332 9.41 10.85 20.82
CA GLU A 332 8.23 11.07 21.67
C GLU A 332 7.37 9.80 21.80
N VAL A 333 7.10 9.11 20.70
CA VAL A 333 6.20 7.94 20.69
C VAL A 333 6.93 6.65 21.06
N ARG A 334 8.15 6.43 20.50
CA ARG A 334 8.87 5.19 20.76
C ARG A 334 9.71 5.24 22.02
N VAL A 335 10.67 6.20 22.12
CA VAL A 335 11.63 6.21 23.23
C VAL A 335 10.95 6.62 24.53
N LYS A 336 10.20 7.70 24.54
CA LYS A 336 9.49 8.18 25.74
C LYS A 336 8.15 7.47 25.96
N GLY A 337 7.40 7.21 24.90
CA GLY A 337 6.07 6.57 24.93
C GLY A 337 6.09 5.05 24.99
N ASN A 338 7.27 4.40 24.84
CA ASN A 338 7.46 2.96 24.84
C ASN A 338 6.71 2.18 23.73
N ALA A 339 6.27 2.83 22.67
CA ALA A 339 5.81 2.13 21.48
C ALA A 339 6.96 1.38 20.80
N TYR A 340 6.68 0.24 20.18
CA TYR A 340 7.72 -0.52 19.48
C TYR A 340 8.11 0.14 18.15
N GLY A 341 7.19 0.82 17.49
CA GLY A 341 7.44 1.53 16.25
C GLY A 341 6.47 2.68 16.04
N THR A 342 6.85 3.57 15.15
CA THR A 342 6.05 4.74 14.76
C THR A 342 6.52 5.25 13.40
N GLY A 343 5.72 6.07 12.75
CA GLY A 343 6.11 6.74 11.52
C GLY A 343 5.12 7.79 11.06
N PHE A 344 5.56 8.56 10.09
CA PHE A 344 4.76 9.55 9.39
C PHE A 344 4.81 9.29 7.88
N SER A 345 3.69 9.45 7.22
CA SER A 345 3.59 9.31 5.76
C SER A 345 2.97 10.56 5.13
N ALA A 346 3.42 10.89 3.95
CA ALA A 346 2.82 11.89 3.07
C ALA A 346 2.72 11.31 1.66
N ASN A 347 1.55 11.36 1.05
CA ASN A 347 1.30 10.76 -0.24
C ASN A 347 1.01 11.82 -1.31
N PRO A 348 1.37 11.57 -2.59
CA PRO A 348 1.13 12.53 -3.67
C PRO A 348 -0.35 12.90 -3.88
N ASN A 349 -1.31 12.10 -3.42
CA ASN A 349 -2.73 12.43 -3.43
C ASN A 349 -3.14 13.43 -2.33
N GLY A 350 -2.20 13.85 -1.48
CA GLY A 350 -2.42 14.81 -0.40
C GLY A 350 -2.72 14.20 0.96
N ASN A 351 -2.84 12.87 1.08
CA ASN A 351 -3.02 12.22 2.38
C ASN A 351 -1.73 12.30 3.21
N ILE A 352 -1.86 12.73 4.45
CA ILE A 352 -0.82 12.67 5.48
C ILE A 352 -1.35 11.91 6.69
N ALA A 353 -0.49 11.08 7.31
CA ALA A 353 -0.86 10.36 8.53
C ALA A 353 0.36 9.97 9.36
N ALA A 354 0.18 9.96 10.68
CA ALA A 354 1.08 9.37 11.65
C ALA A 354 0.49 8.07 12.19
N TYR A 355 1.33 7.15 12.65
CA TYR A 355 0.91 5.90 13.26
C TYR A 355 1.83 5.48 14.40
N SER A 356 1.30 4.64 15.31
CA SER A 356 2.08 3.90 16.30
C SER A 356 1.85 2.39 16.18
N TYR A 357 2.89 1.62 16.48
CA TYR A 357 2.93 0.17 16.39
C TYR A 357 3.28 -0.43 17.74
N ARG A 358 2.42 -1.33 18.25
CA ARG A 358 2.54 -1.93 19.60
C ARG A 358 2.78 -0.85 20.65
N ASP A 359 1.81 0.00 20.80
CA ASP A 359 1.84 1.22 21.59
C ASP A 359 1.04 1.02 22.88
N PRO A 360 1.65 1.18 24.07
CA PRO A 360 0.93 1.07 25.34
C PRO A 360 -0.02 2.24 25.61
N SER A 361 0.12 3.36 24.90
CA SER A 361 -0.63 4.60 25.14
C SER A 361 -1.11 5.25 23.84
N PRO A 362 -1.95 4.58 23.04
CA PRO A 362 -2.30 5.04 21.69
C PRO A 362 -3.05 6.38 21.67
N LEU A 363 -3.86 6.69 22.68
CA LEU A 363 -4.53 7.99 22.81
C LEU A 363 -3.52 9.13 23.03
N HIS A 364 -2.50 8.91 23.86
CA HIS A 364 -1.43 9.88 24.06
C HIS A 364 -0.61 10.10 22.77
N SER A 365 -0.38 9.07 21.99
CA SER A 365 0.29 9.21 20.69
C SER A 365 -0.49 10.10 19.72
N ILE A 366 -1.83 10.07 19.76
CA ILE A 366 -2.66 11.00 18.97
C ILE A 366 -2.42 12.46 19.40
N GLU A 367 -2.24 12.71 20.70
CA GLU A 367 -1.88 14.07 21.19
C GLU A 367 -0.51 14.50 20.68
N ILE A 368 0.48 13.60 20.70
CA ILE A 368 1.82 13.88 20.15
C ILE A 368 1.72 14.26 18.67
N TYR A 369 0.85 13.60 17.88
CA TYR A 369 0.69 13.94 16.46
C TYR A 369 0.15 15.37 16.26
N ARG A 370 -0.70 15.86 17.16
CA ARG A 370 -1.21 17.25 17.10
C ARG A 370 -0.10 18.27 17.31
N ASP A 371 0.95 17.91 18.04
CA ASP A 371 2.06 18.79 18.39
C ASP A 371 3.22 18.81 17.37
N ILE A 372 3.10 18.06 16.27
CA ILE A 372 4.10 17.99 15.18
C ILE A 372 4.52 19.38 14.70
N TYR A 373 3.57 20.32 14.56
CA TYR A 373 3.87 21.68 14.11
C TYR A 373 4.85 22.42 15.03
N LYS A 374 4.83 22.15 16.33
CA LYS A 374 5.77 22.76 17.30
C LYS A 374 7.20 22.32 17.02
N ARG A 375 7.38 21.04 16.69
CA ARG A 375 8.70 20.51 16.34
C ARG A 375 9.21 21.08 15.03
N ILE A 376 8.38 21.16 13.99
CA ILE A 376 8.75 21.77 12.72
C ILE A 376 9.13 23.24 12.91
N LYS A 377 8.39 23.98 13.75
CA LYS A 377 8.71 25.36 14.09
C LYS A 377 10.08 25.48 14.78
N GLN A 378 10.36 24.66 15.78
CA GLN A 378 11.68 24.61 16.44
C GLN A 378 12.82 24.38 15.45
N LEU A 379 12.64 23.40 14.53
CA LEU A 379 13.65 23.08 13.53
C LEU A 379 13.83 24.20 12.50
N ALA A 380 12.78 24.93 12.15
CA ALA A 380 12.85 26.09 11.26
C ALA A 380 13.63 27.25 11.89
N GLU A 381 13.51 27.44 13.20
CA GLU A 381 14.13 28.52 13.97
C GLU A 381 15.58 28.20 14.39
N ASP A 382 15.95 26.91 14.51
CA ASP A 382 17.30 26.50 14.93
C ASP A 382 18.29 26.59 13.75
N GLU A 383 19.26 27.48 13.87
CA GLU A 383 20.31 27.70 12.87
C GLU A 383 21.20 26.47 12.61
N HIS A 384 21.22 25.51 13.53
CA HIS A 384 22.02 24.28 13.44
C HIS A 384 21.25 23.11 12.79
N THR A 385 19.99 23.30 12.42
CA THR A 385 19.21 22.27 11.73
C THR A 385 19.84 21.91 10.39
N ASP A 386 20.27 20.64 10.26
CA ASP A 386 20.82 20.06 9.03
C ASP A 386 19.82 19.06 8.44
N LEU A 387 19.40 19.30 7.21
CA LEU A 387 18.45 18.44 6.48
C LEU A 387 19.15 17.43 5.56
N ALA A 388 20.46 17.50 5.38
CA ALA A 388 21.18 16.69 4.39
C ALA A 388 20.93 15.18 4.57
N GLY A 389 21.01 14.68 5.80
CA GLY A 389 20.76 13.27 6.10
C GLY A 389 19.32 12.83 5.78
N TYR A 390 18.35 13.69 6.05
CA TYR A 390 16.92 13.40 5.77
C TYR A 390 16.62 13.45 4.26
N ILE A 391 17.25 14.37 3.53
CA ILE A 391 17.15 14.46 2.06
C ILE A 391 17.73 13.19 1.44
N ILE A 392 18.95 12.79 1.81
CA ILE A 392 19.60 11.56 1.31
C ILE A 392 18.75 10.34 1.63
N GLY A 393 18.28 10.19 2.87
CA GLY A 393 17.42 9.09 3.29
C GLY A 393 16.10 9.04 2.51
N THR A 394 15.50 10.18 2.22
CA THR A 394 14.30 10.28 1.39
C THR A 394 14.54 9.79 -0.03
N ILE A 395 15.64 10.20 -0.64
CA ILE A 395 16.00 9.77 -2.00
C ILE A 395 16.30 8.28 -2.02
N ALA A 396 17.09 7.79 -1.07
CA ALA A 396 17.38 6.36 -0.96
C ALA A 396 16.13 5.49 -0.77
N ALA A 397 15.16 5.96 0.02
CA ALA A 397 13.88 5.27 0.20
C ALA A 397 13.01 5.28 -1.08
N ALA A 398 13.11 6.32 -1.90
CA ALA A 398 12.37 6.43 -3.17
C ALA A 398 12.97 5.59 -4.30
N GLU A 399 14.24 5.20 -4.19
CA GLU A 399 14.97 4.45 -5.22
C GLU A 399 15.64 3.18 -4.65
N PRO A 400 14.87 2.24 -4.14
CA PRO A 400 15.42 0.96 -3.73
C PRO A 400 15.94 0.18 -4.95
N LEU A 401 16.89 -0.72 -4.72
CA LEU A 401 17.32 -1.66 -5.76
C LEU A 401 16.15 -2.58 -6.12
N LEU A 402 15.65 -2.43 -7.33
CA LEU A 402 14.49 -3.19 -7.82
C LEU A 402 14.92 -4.32 -8.77
N ALA A 403 14.29 -5.48 -8.61
CA ALA A 403 14.35 -6.55 -9.59
C ALA A 403 13.66 -6.10 -10.91
N PRO A 404 14.02 -6.67 -12.07
CA PRO A 404 13.48 -6.28 -13.37
C PRO A 404 11.95 -6.22 -13.43
N ALA A 405 11.25 -7.24 -12.90
CA ALA A 405 9.78 -7.25 -12.82
C ALA A 405 9.22 -6.05 -12.06
N ALA A 406 9.87 -5.65 -10.95
CA ALA A 406 9.45 -4.52 -10.14
C ALA A 406 9.68 -3.18 -10.85
N LYS A 407 10.73 -3.06 -11.68
CA LYS A 407 10.97 -1.88 -12.53
C LYS A 407 9.87 -1.73 -13.58
N VAL A 408 9.50 -2.82 -14.27
CA VAL A 408 8.39 -2.82 -15.23
C VAL A 408 7.11 -2.36 -14.54
N ARG A 409 6.77 -2.97 -13.40
CA ARG A 409 5.59 -2.58 -12.62
C ARG A 409 5.64 -1.12 -12.17
N LEU A 410 6.79 -0.61 -11.75
CA LEU A 410 6.93 0.80 -11.35
C LEU A 410 6.69 1.75 -12.53
N ALA A 411 7.16 1.41 -13.73
CA ALA A 411 6.88 2.19 -14.94
C ALA A 411 5.37 2.17 -15.27
N ASP A 412 4.69 1.03 -15.14
CA ASP A 412 3.24 0.93 -15.28
C ASP A 412 2.49 1.78 -14.24
N ILE A 413 2.92 1.75 -12.98
CA ILE A 413 2.35 2.59 -11.91
C ILE A 413 2.49 4.07 -12.24
N ARG A 414 3.67 4.51 -12.72
CA ARG A 414 3.90 5.90 -13.16
C ARG A 414 2.94 6.29 -14.31
N TYR A 415 2.71 5.37 -15.25
CA TYR A 415 1.72 5.56 -16.31
C TYR A 415 0.30 5.78 -15.74
N PHE A 416 -0.18 4.90 -14.86
CA PHE A 416 -1.51 5.02 -14.25
C PHE A 416 -1.67 6.28 -13.40
N ARG A 417 -0.60 6.71 -12.73
CA ARG A 417 -0.58 7.92 -11.89
C ARG A 417 -0.40 9.20 -12.70
N ASN A 418 -0.14 9.08 -14.01
CA ASN A 418 0.21 10.19 -14.89
C ASN A 418 1.48 10.95 -14.41
N THR A 419 2.45 10.21 -13.86
CA THR A 419 3.72 10.74 -13.40
C THR A 419 4.74 10.65 -14.53
N THR A 420 5.09 11.78 -15.14
CA THR A 420 6.09 11.82 -16.21
C THR A 420 7.52 11.81 -15.66
N TYR A 421 8.50 11.47 -16.51
CA TYR A 421 9.91 11.55 -16.13
C TYR A 421 10.33 12.99 -15.78
N GLU A 422 9.79 13.99 -16.49
CA GLU A 422 10.01 15.40 -16.20
C GLU A 422 9.47 15.78 -14.82
N ASN A 423 8.31 15.24 -14.41
CA ASN A 423 7.77 15.45 -13.06
C ASN A 423 8.71 14.86 -12.00
N LEU A 424 9.28 13.67 -12.25
CA LEU A 424 10.24 13.04 -11.35
C LEU A 424 11.54 13.83 -11.22
N CYS A 425 12.08 14.32 -12.34
CA CYS A 425 13.26 15.18 -12.33
C CYS A 425 13.01 16.49 -11.56
N ALA A 426 11.85 17.13 -11.79
CA ALA A 426 11.48 18.36 -11.08
C ALA A 426 11.32 18.10 -9.57
N ALA A 427 10.69 17.00 -9.18
CA ALA A 427 10.54 16.59 -7.79
C ALA A 427 11.91 16.33 -7.12
N ARG A 428 12.81 15.59 -7.79
CA ARG A 428 14.16 15.33 -7.32
C ARG A 428 14.95 16.61 -7.10
N LYS A 429 14.93 17.53 -8.08
CA LYS A 429 15.61 18.82 -7.98
C LYS A 429 15.08 19.64 -6.81
N LYS A 430 13.78 19.64 -6.58
CA LYS A 430 13.14 20.35 -5.48
C LYS A 430 13.57 19.78 -4.13
N VAL A 431 13.57 18.45 -3.97
CA VAL A 431 14.02 17.76 -2.76
C VAL A 431 15.50 18.06 -2.47
N LEU A 432 16.37 17.95 -3.48
CA LEU A 432 17.82 18.25 -3.32
C LEU A 432 18.11 19.69 -2.94
N SER A 433 17.26 20.63 -3.37
CA SER A 433 17.41 22.07 -3.08
C SER A 433 16.75 22.54 -1.79
N MET A 434 16.06 21.63 -1.05
CA MET A 434 15.36 21.98 0.18
C MET A 434 16.32 22.49 1.24
N LYS A 435 15.93 23.59 1.89
CA LYS A 435 16.69 24.24 2.96
C LYS A 435 15.85 24.32 4.24
N ARG A 436 16.53 24.58 5.35
CA ARG A 436 15.89 24.80 6.65
C ARG A 436 14.77 25.84 6.59
N GLU A 437 15.01 26.94 5.91
CA GLU A 437 14.04 28.05 5.79
C GLU A 437 12.72 27.60 5.15
N ASP A 438 12.76 26.56 4.32
CA ASP A 438 11.55 26.00 3.70
C ASP A 438 10.62 25.32 4.71
N LEU A 439 11.11 24.93 5.89
CA LEU A 439 10.29 24.32 6.94
C LEU A 439 9.19 25.26 7.44
N ALA A 440 9.43 26.57 7.45
CA ALA A 440 8.50 27.56 7.99
C ALA A 440 7.10 27.48 7.33
N ARG A 441 7.03 27.22 6.04
CA ARG A 441 5.75 27.11 5.30
C ARG A 441 4.90 25.90 5.73
N TYR A 442 5.51 24.87 6.32
CA TYR A 442 4.81 23.68 6.75
C TYR A 442 4.30 23.78 8.18
N VAL A 443 4.75 24.76 8.97
CA VAL A 443 4.26 24.99 10.33
C VAL A 443 2.75 25.22 10.29
N GLU A 444 2.28 26.15 9.46
CA GLU A 444 0.86 26.46 9.30
C GLU A 444 0.07 25.26 8.82
N LEU A 445 0.61 24.48 7.87
CA LEU A 445 -0.03 23.24 7.42
C LEU A 445 -0.30 22.28 8.55
N PHE A 446 0.72 21.92 9.32
CA PHE A 446 0.58 20.93 10.39
C PHE A 446 -0.21 21.47 11.59
N GLU A 447 -0.11 22.77 11.88
CA GLU A 447 -0.94 23.41 12.91
C GLU A 447 -2.43 23.32 12.57
N LYS A 448 -2.82 23.49 11.29
CA LYS A 448 -4.22 23.37 10.86
C LYS A 448 -4.65 21.92 10.68
N ALA A 449 -3.86 21.14 9.96
CA ALA A 449 -4.25 19.82 9.48
C ALA A 449 -4.35 18.76 10.58
N LEU A 450 -3.54 18.86 11.66
CA LEU A 450 -3.47 17.85 12.69
C LEU A 450 -4.13 18.23 14.03
N GLN A 451 -4.88 19.34 14.12
CA GLN A 451 -5.62 19.69 15.34
C GLN A 451 -6.81 18.77 15.60
N ALA A 452 -7.55 18.39 14.57
CA ALA A 452 -8.68 17.48 14.65
C ALA A 452 -8.60 16.43 13.54
N PRO A 453 -7.55 15.59 13.52
CA PRO A 453 -7.37 14.60 12.46
C PRO A 453 -8.39 13.48 12.60
N THR A 454 -8.72 12.83 11.49
CA THR A 454 -9.36 11.53 11.53
C THR A 454 -8.44 10.54 12.22
N SER A 455 -8.96 9.73 13.12
CA SER A 455 -8.16 8.78 13.89
C SER A 455 -8.83 7.41 14.00
N CYS A 456 -7.98 6.39 14.03
CA CYS A 456 -8.39 5.01 14.27
C CYS A 456 -7.45 4.36 15.27
N ILE A 457 -8.02 3.68 16.26
CA ILE A 457 -7.31 2.95 17.31
C ILE A 457 -7.69 1.48 17.24
N VAL A 458 -6.71 0.58 17.30
CA VAL A 458 -6.91 -0.86 17.45
C VAL A 458 -6.30 -1.27 18.77
N ALA A 459 -7.10 -1.78 19.71
CA ALA A 459 -6.67 -1.93 21.08
C ALA A 459 -7.39 -3.05 21.86
N ASN A 460 -6.87 -3.34 23.05
CA ASN A 460 -7.53 -4.20 24.03
C ASN A 460 -8.79 -3.57 24.65
N ALA A 461 -9.55 -4.36 25.38
CA ALA A 461 -10.81 -3.91 26.00
C ALA A 461 -10.65 -2.71 26.93
N GLU A 462 -9.57 -2.63 27.73
CA GLU A 462 -9.32 -1.53 28.66
C GLU A 462 -9.13 -0.19 27.91
N THR A 463 -8.30 -0.19 26.88
CA THR A 463 -8.08 1.00 26.03
C THR A 463 -9.35 1.38 25.25
N ILE A 464 -10.17 0.40 24.85
CA ILE A 464 -11.45 0.67 24.17
C ILE A 464 -12.43 1.42 25.09
N GLU A 465 -12.47 1.12 26.38
CA GLU A 465 -13.30 1.91 27.32
C GLU A 465 -12.85 3.39 27.38
N GLN A 466 -11.54 3.63 27.40
CA GLN A 466 -11.01 5.00 27.31
C GLN A 466 -11.37 5.66 25.96
N CYS A 467 -11.34 4.93 24.86
CA CYS A 467 -11.76 5.43 23.54
C CYS A 467 -13.24 5.87 23.55
N LYS A 468 -14.13 5.13 24.23
CA LYS A 468 -15.55 5.51 24.38
C LYS A 468 -15.71 6.85 25.11
N GLU A 469 -14.95 7.04 26.18
CA GLU A 469 -14.96 8.30 26.96
C GLU A 469 -14.47 9.50 26.10
N GLU A 470 -13.53 9.25 25.17
CA GLU A 470 -13.00 10.23 24.23
C GLU A 470 -13.87 10.39 22.95
N GLY A 471 -15.02 9.75 22.88
CA GLY A 471 -16.01 9.89 21.81
C GLY A 471 -15.66 9.12 20.53
N TYR A 472 -14.93 8.00 20.63
CA TYR A 472 -14.70 7.09 19.50
C TYR A 472 -15.92 6.20 19.26
N THR A 473 -16.28 6.04 18.01
CA THR A 473 -17.23 5.01 17.56
C THR A 473 -16.55 3.64 17.55
N ILE A 474 -17.13 2.69 18.27
CA ILE A 474 -16.56 1.34 18.36
C ILE A 474 -17.07 0.51 17.19
N LEU A 475 -16.14 0.01 16.40
CA LEU A 475 -16.42 -0.85 15.26
C LEU A 475 -16.84 -2.25 15.73
N ASP A 476 -17.71 -2.91 14.94
CA ASP A 476 -18.16 -4.26 15.21
C ASP A 476 -16.98 -5.25 15.20
N SER A 477 -17.06 -6.26 16.07
CA SER A 477 -16.02 -7.28 16.13
C SER A 477 -16.00 -8.14 14.87
N ILE A 478 -14.79 -8.38 14.37
CA ILE A 478 -14.52 -9.33 13.29
C ILE A 478 -13.96 -10.67 13.80
N SER A 479 -13.88 -10.81 15.14
CA SER A 479 -13.44 -12.04 15.81
C SER A 479 -14.61 -13.02 16.04
#